data_57ed389682c942b49561f013924b494b
#
_entry.id   57ed389682c942b49561f013924b494b
#
_cell.length_a   1.000
_cell.length_b   1.000
_cell.length_c   1.000
_cell.angle_alpha   90.00
_cell.angle_beta   90.00
_cell.angle_gamma   90.00
#
_symmetry.space_group_name_H-M   'P 1'
#
loop_
_entity.id
_entity.type
_entity.pdbx_description
1 polymer ?
#
loop_
_entity_poly.entity_id
_entity_poly.type
_entity_poly.pdbx_seq_one_letter_code
_entity_poly.pdbx_strand_id
1 'polypeptide(L)'
;MEIAPDAHMGPVELSVSDLERSLAYWQDSVGLRVLSRENGTAELGADTPLVRFVEEPGARPAHGFTGLFHVALLVPDRPSLGRFLAHAAREQLPLTGLSDHVVSEAIYLRDPDYHGIEVYADRPREQWEGKVSQTMTTIPLDTGSLLAEAGESGFDGLPDGTKVGHVHLCVRDVDETIGFYRDKLGMGLTAHLGDQAAFLSAGGYHHHLAGNTWETRGAEHAPEGTARLLRFTIVLPDEAEVERVAERIGGTEARDPSGNQLVLAAA
;
A
#
# COMPACT_ATOMS: atom_id res chain seq x y z
N MET A 1 6.84 -8.97 -22.03
CA MET A 1 7.00 -7.52 -22.36
C MET A 1 6.80 -6.78 -21.06
N GLU A 2 7.74 -5.94 -20.66
CA GLU A 2 7.71 -5.25 -19.36
C GLU A 2 6.73 -4.07 -19.39
N ILE A 3 6.16 -3.74 -18.23
CA ILE A 3 5.40 -2.52 -17.99
C ILE A 3 6.36 -1.32 -18.00
N ALA A 4 5.86 -0.13 -18.29
CA ALA A 4 6.69 1.08 -18.28
C ALA A 4 7.43 1.25 -16.94
N PRO A 5 8.74 1.63 -16.95
CA PRO A 5 9.54 1.70 -15.74
C PRO A 5 9.11 2.77 -14.74
N ASP A 6 8.40 3.77 -15.17
CA ASP A 6 7.82 4.87 -14.39
C ASP A 6 6.36 4.62 -13.95
N ALA A 7 5.84 3.42 -14.22
CA ALA A 7 4.58 2.98 -13.63
C ALA A 7 4.68 3.00 -12.09
N HIS A 8 3.63 3.51 -11.44
CA HIS A 8 3.59 3.65 -9.99
C HIS A 8 2.18 3.39 -9.44
N MET A 9 2.05 3.36 -8.11
CA MET A 9 0.75 3.17 -7.49
C MET A 9 -0.01 4.49 -7.44
N GLY A 10 -1.30 4.42 -7.79
CA GLY A 10 -2.27 5.48 -7.56
C GLY A 10 -3.11 5.20 -6.31
N PRO A 11 -4.25 5.91 -6.14
CA PRO A 11 -5.12 5.75 -4.98
C PRO A 11 -5.65 4.33 -4.80
N VAL A 12 -5.89 3.95 -3.55
CA VAL A 12 -6.64 2.75 -3.17
C VAL A 12 -8.05 3.11 -2.75
N GLU A 13 -9.02 2.26 -3.04
CA GLU A 13 -10.40 2.42 -2.61
C GLU A 13 -10.77 1.31 -1.62
N LEU A 14 -11.24 1.72 -0.44
CA LEU A 14 -11.57 0.84 0.68
C LEU A 14 -13.03 1.02 1.07
N SER A 15 -13.74 -0.07 1.34
CA SER A 15 -15.02 0.04 2.05
C SER A 15 -14.77 0.16 3.55
N VAL A 16 -15.54 1.02 4.20
CA VAL A 16 -15.46 1.28 5.66
C VAL A 16 -16.84 1.13 6.27
N SER A 17 -16.91 0.63 7.50
CA SER A 17 -18.19 0.37 8.17
C SER A 17 -18.85 1.62 8.74
N ASP A 18 -18.08 2.69 8.99
CA ASP A 18 -18.50 3.99 9.52
C ASP A 18 -17.52 5.05 9.01
N LEU A 19 -18.01 5.90 8.10
CA LEU A 19 -17.18 6.89 7.42
C LEU A 19 -16.61 7.93 8.38
N GLU A 20 -17.42 8.42 9.35
CA GLU A 20 -16.96 9.45 10.30
C GLU A 20 -15.83 8.92 11.19
N ARG A 21 -15.98 7.70 11.69
CA ARG A 21 -14.97 7.04 12.51
C ARG A 21 -13.67 6.83 11.72
N SER A 22 -13.79 6.39 10.48
CA SER A 22 -12.62 6.18 9.61
C SER A 22 -11.93 7.50 9.28
N LEU A 23 -12.71 8.55 8.94
CA LEU A 23 -12.15 9.88 8.69
C LEU A 23 -11.40 10.42 9.91
N ALA A 24 -12.01 10.36 11.10
CA ALA A 24 -11.36 10.81 12.34
C ALA A 24 -10.02 10.07 12.56
N TYR A 25 -10.01 8.74 12.41
CA TYR A 25 -8.79 7.96 12.61
C TYR A 25 -7.69 8.33 11.59
N TRP A 26 -8.04 8.40 10.31
CA TRP A 26 -7.06 8.65 9.26
C TRP A 26 -6.55 10.11 9.27
N GLN A 27 -7.34 11.06 9.77
CA GLN A 27 -6.90 12.43 10.01
C GLN A 27 -6.03 12.53 11.26
N ASP A 28 -6.52 12.05 12.41
CA ASP A 28 -5.90 12.31 13.71
C ASP A 28 -4.71 11.38 13.98
N SER A 29 -4.80 10.10 13.55
CA SER A 29 -3.78 9.10 13.81
C SER A 29 -2.80 8.94 12.66
N VAL A 30 -3.28 8.88 11.40
CA VAL A 30 -2.41 8.71 10.24
C VAL A 30 -1.88 10.06 9.73
N GLY A 31 -2.70 11.13 9.85
CA GLY A 31 -2.32 12.47 9.45
C GLY A 31 -2.61 12.81 7.99
N LEU A 32 -3.58 12.14 7.35
CA LEU A 32 -4.09 12.53 6.04
C LEU A 32 -5.14 13.63 6.15
N ARG A 33 -5.28 14.43 5.10
CA ARG A 33 -6.32 15.47 4.97
C ARG A 33 -7.49 14.94 4.16
N VAL A 34 -8.71 15.33 4.51
CA VAL A 34 -9.89 15.10 3.65
C VAL A 34 -9.82 16.10 2.50
N LEU A 35 -9.71 15.60 1.29
CA LEU A 35 -9.60 16.41 0.06
C LEU A 35 -10.97 16.62 -0.60
N SER A 36 -11.82 15.59 -0.56
CA SER A 36 -13.20 15.67 -1.04
C SER A 36 -14.12 14.77 -0.21
N ARG A 37 -15.41 15.12 -0.20
CA ARG A 37 -16.42 14.31 0.47
C ARG A 37 -17.77 14.45 -0.22
N GLU A 38 -18.39 13.31 -0.56
CA GLU A 38 -19.71 13.24 -1.19
C GLU A 38 -20.46 11.98 -0.74
N ASN A 39 -21.74 12.10 -0.38
CA ASN A 39 -22.72 11.00 -0.25
C ASN A 39 -22.17 9.61 0.16
N GLY A 40 -21.58 9.49 1.35
CA GLY A 40 -21.04 8.21 1.84
C GLY A 40 -19.66 7.86 1.27
N THR A 41 -18.99 8.78 0.57
CA THR A 41 -17.61 8.62 0.10
C THR A 41 -16.73 9.79 0.53
N ALA A 42 -15.44 9.56 0.68
CA ALA A 42 -14.46 10.62 0.92
C ALA A 42 -13.11 10.24 0.31
N GLU A 43 -12.37 11.25 -0.13
CA GLU A 43 -10.98 11.10 -0.57
C GLU A 43 -10.05 11.75 0.44
N LEU A 44 -9.00 11.03 0.81
CA LEU A 44 -7.98 11.50 1.73
C LEU A 44 -6.61 11.43 1.06
N GLY A 45 -5.76 12.36 1.46
CA GLY A 45 -4.39 12.42 0.97
C GLY A 45 -3.54 13.44 1.71
N ALA A 46 -2.34 13.65 1.23
CA ALA A 46 -1.50 14.77 1.61
C ALA A 46 -1.82 15.98 0.71
N ASP A 47 -1.23 16.06 -0.46
CA ASP A 47 -1.52 17.05 -1.51
C ASP A 47 -2.32 16.46 -2.67
N THR A 48 -2.30 15.16 -2.82
CA THR A 48 -3.03 14.39 -3.83
C THR A 48 -3.83 13.26 -3.20
N PRO A 49 -4.91 12.74 -3.84
CA PRO A 49 -5.67 11.61 -3.33
C PRO A 49 -4.80 10.36 -3.19
N LEU A 50 -4.83 9.72 -2.01
CA LEU A 50 -4.12 8.49 -1.71
C LEU A 50 -5.07 7.34 -1.37
N VAL A 51 -6.14 7.66 -0.63
CA VAL A 51 -7.14 6.68 -0.21
C VAL A 51 -8.52 7.25 -0.43
N ARG A 52 -9.41 6.44 -1.01
CA ARG A 52 -10.84 6.74 -1.12
C ARG A 52 -11.62 5.78 -0.25
N PHE A 53 -12.51 6.32 0.57
CA PHE A 53 -13.47 5.51 1.33
C PHE A 53 -14.83 5.47 0.65
N VAL A 54 -15.45 4.30 0.75
CA VAL A 54 -16.87 4.08 0.42
C VAL A 54 -17.52 3.49 1.66
N GLU A 55 -18.52 4.18 2.21
CA GLU A 55 -19.21 3.69 3.38
C GLU A 55 -20.09 2.48 3.05
N GLU A 56 -19.91 1.41 3.80
CA GLU A 56 -20.73 0.20 3.79
C GLU A 56 -21.19 -0.06 5.23
N PRO A 57 -22.31 0.55 5.67
CA PRO A 57 -22.71 0.58 7.05
C PRO A 57 -22.85 -0.82 7.67
N GLY A 58 -22.14 -1.03 8.79
CA GLY A 58 -22.14 -2.31 9.50
C GLY A 58 -21.27 -3.39 8.86
N ALA A 59 -20.46 -3.08 7.86
CA ALA A 59 -19.45 -3.98 7.33
C ALA A 59 -18.53 -4.50 8.45
N ARG A 60 -18.12 -5.78 8.35
CA ARG A 60 -17.25 -6.42 9.36
C ARG A 60 -15.82 -6.52 8.81
N PRO A 61 -14.79 -6.53 9.67
CA PRO A 61 -13.43 -6.78 9.21
C PRO A 61 -13.31 -8.06 8.37
N ALA A 62 -12.55 -8.00 7.28
CA ALA A 62 -12.39 -9.10 6.32
C ALA A 62 -11.28 -10.09 6.74
N HIS A 63 -11.39 -10.70 7.92
CA HIS A 63 -10.40 -11.68 8.39
C HIS A 63 -10.49 -13.01 7.62
N GLY A 64 -9.32 -13.52 7.20
CA GLY A 64 -9.20 -14.82 6.53
C GLY A 64 -9.67 -14.84 5.07
N PHE A 65 -9.93 -13.67 4.48
CA PHE A 65 -10.22 -13.50 3.06
C PHE A 65 -9.04 -12.87 2.33
N THR A 66 -8.95 -13.12 1.01
CA THR A 66 -8.04 -12.36 0.18
C THR A 66 -8.50 -10.89 0.07
N GLY A 67 -7.57 -9.97 -0.14
CA GLY A 67 -7.84 -8.54 -0.14
C GLY A 67 -6.60 -7.74 0.24
N LEU A 68 -6.78 -6.69 1.05
CA LEU A 68 -5.70 -5.86 1.51
C LEU A 68 -4.97 -6.48 2.71
N PHE A 69 -3.64 -6.58 2.62
CA PHE A 69 -2.80 -6.74 3.80
C PHE A 69 -2.43 -5.38 4.39
N HIS A 70 -1.89 -4.45 3.57
CA HIS A 70 -1.76 -3.03 3.89
C HIS A 70 -1.65 -2.15 2.64
N VAL A 71 -2.07 -0.90 2.77
CA VAL A 71 -1.67 0.19 1.91
C VAL A 71 -0.46 0.89 2.53
N ALA A 72 0.56 1.16 1.71
CA ALA A 72 1.80 1.75 2.18
C ALA A 72 1.95 3.19 1.68
N LEU A 73 2.07 4.11 2.64
CA LEU A 73 2.21 5.54 2.45
C LEU A 73 3.69 5.91 2.52
N LEU A 74 4.30 6.17 1.37
CA LEU A 74 5.69 6.60 1.24
C LEU A 74 5.81 8.08 1.55
N VAL A 75 6.43 8.42 2.68
CA VAL A 75 6.78 9.80 3.00
C VAL A 75 8.04 10.23 2.25
N PRO A 76 8.22 11.55 1.97
CA PRO A 76 9.32 12.04 1.14
C PRO A 76 10.72 11.72 1.67
N ASP A 77 10.87 11.65 2.99
CA ASP A 77 12.17 11.51 3.64
C ASP A 77 12.10 10.83 5.01
N ARG A 78 13.25 10.38 5.49
CA ARG A 78 13.42 9.75 6.80
C ARG A 78 13.03 10.66 7.98
N PRO A 79 13.36 11.97 8.00
CA PRO A 79 12.86 12.90 9.02
C PRO A 79 11.33 12.95 9.12
N SER A 80 10.61 12.84 8.01
CA SER A 80 9.13 12.78 8.01
C SER A 80 8.61 11.51 8.68
N LEU A 81 9.25 10.37 8.44
CA LEU A 81 8.95 9.12 9.13
C LEU A 81 9.26 9.24 10.64
N GLY A 82 10.36 9.90 11.00
CA GLY A 82 10.72 10.19 12.39
C GLY A 82 9.67 11.05 13.11
N ARG A 83 9.14 12.08 12.44
CA ARG A 83 8.03 12.90 12.98
C ARG A 83 6.76 12.08 13.17
N PHE A 84 6.44 11.19 12.23
CA PHE A 84 5.31 10.26 12.38
C PHE A 84 5.51 9.32 13.58
N LEU A 85 6.70 8.77 13.77
CA LEU A 85 7.01 7.93 14.94
C LEU A 85 6.86 8.70 16.26
N ALA A 86 7.34 9.94 16.31
CA ALA A 86 7.18 10.81 17.48
C ALA A 86 5.70 11.13 17.78
N HIS A 87 4.90 11.37 16.74
CA HIS A 87 3.45 11.53 16.84
C HIS A 87 2.79 10.26 17.38
N ALA A 88 3.08 9.10 16.78
CA ALA A 88 2.52 7.83 17.21
C ALA A 88 2.84 7.50 18.67
N ALA A 89 4.05 7.83 19.14
CA ALA A 89 4.45 7.66 20.53
C ALA A 89 3.71 8.62 21.47
N ARG A 90 3.56 9.90 21.07
CA ARG A 90 2.86 10.93 21.87
C ARG A 90 1.38 10.60 22.04
N GLU A 91 0.72 10.19 20.95
CA GLU A 91 -0.70 9.83 20.95
C GLU A 91 -0.95 8.36 21.38
N GLN A 92 0.10 7.62 21.72
CA GLN A 92 0.03 6.21 22.14
C GLN A 92 -0.72 5.33 21.13
N LEU A 93 -0.48 5.54 19.83
CA LEU A 93 -1.16 4.78 18.77
C LEU A 93 -0.81 3.28 18.88
N PRO A 94 -1.79 2.37 18.68
CA PRO A 94 -1.56 0.94 18.74
C PRO A 94 -0.81 0.46 17.48
N LEU A 95 0.52 0.56 17.49
CA LEU A 95 1.36 0.09 16.40
C LEU A 95 1.37 -1.44 16.36
N THR A 96 1.30 -2.01 15.16
CA THR A 96 1.35 -3.45 14.94
C THR A 96 2.74 -3.96 14.53
N GLY A 97 3.64 -3.06 14.17
CA GLY A 97 5.02 -3.41 13.82
C GLY A 97 5.90 -2.19 13.60
N LEU A 98 7.20 -2.39 13.77
CA LEU A 98 8.28 -1.44 13.50
C LEU A 98 9.41 -2.22 12.83
N SER A 99 9.69 -1.97 11.56
CA SER A 99 10.60 -2.77 10.77
C SER A 99 11.60 -1.93 9.98
N ASP A 100 12.83 -2.42 9.90
CA ASP A 100 13.79 -2.01 8.90
C ASP A 100 13.91 -3.13 7.86
N HIS A 101 13.57 -2.83 6.61
CA HIS A 101 13.63 -3.77 5.50
C HIS A 101 14.94 -3.67 4.72
N VAL A 102 15.88 -2.84 5.17
CA VAL A 102 17.16 -2.51 4.51
C VAL A 102 16.99 -1.73 3.20
N VAL A 103 15.87 -1.88 2.52
CA VAL A 103 15.44 -1.05 1.37
C VAL A 103 14.58 0.14 1.82
N SER A 104 13.92 0.02 2.97
CA SER A 104 13.03 1.03 3.58
C SER A 104 12.92 0.83 5.08
N GLU A 105 12.44 1.84 5.79
CA GLU A 105 12.08 1.79 7.21
C GLU A 105 10.59 2.04 7.35
N ALA A 106 9.89 1.23 8.16
CA ALA A 106 8.43 1.15 8.15
C ALA A 106 7.80 1.10 9.54
N ILE A 107 6.66 1.74 9.67
CA ILE A 107 5.80 1.77 10.86
C ILE A 107 4.41 1.26 10.46
N TYR A 108 3.93 0.23 11.16
CA TYR A 108 2.68 -0.45 10.83
C TYR A 108 1.61 -0.17 11.87
N LEU A 109 0.38 0.02 11.39
CA LEU A 109 -0.80 0.19 12.23
C LEU A 109 -2.03 -0.36 11.50
N ARG A 110 -3.16 -0.43 12.19
CA ARG A 110 -4.45 -0.82 11.61
C ARG A 110 -5.50 0.21 11.95
N ASP A 111 -6.37 0.49 10.98
CA ASP A 111 -7.51 1.35 11.19
C ASP A 111 -8.63 0.64 11.98
N PRO A 112 -9.72 1.35 12.36
CA PRO A 112 -10.84 0.76 13.11
C PRO A 112 -11.58 -0.38 12.40
N ASP A 113 -11.46 -0.50 11.07
CA ASP A 113 -12.01 -1.57 10.26
C ASP A 113 -10.98 -2.67 9.94
N TYR A 114 -9.79 -2.59 10.56
CA TYR A 114 -8.68 -3.53 10.40
C TYR A 114 -7.93 -3.43 9.07
N HIS A 115 -8.14 -2.38 8.29
CA HIS A 115 -7.26 -2.13 7.15
C HIS A 115 -5.82 -1.92 7.64
N GLY A 116 -4.89 -2.67 7.07
CA GLY A 116 -3.47 -2.49 7.35
C GLY A 116 -2.96 -1.20 6.70
N ILE A 117 -2.15 -0.46 7.45
CA ILE A 117 -1.50 0.78 7.03
C ILE A 117 -0.01 0.63 7.32
N GLU A 118 0.81 0.99 6.36
CA GLU A 118 2.24 1.17 6.52
C GLU A 118 2.59 2.63 6.24
N VAL A 119 3.29 3.30 7.15
CA VAL A 119 3.94 4.59 6.87
C VAL A 119 5.43 4.32 6.81
N TYR A 120 6.08 4.66 5.69
CA TYR A 120 7.46 4.27 5.47
C TYR A 120 8.27 5.32 4.70
N ALA A 121 9.57 5.23 4.82
CA ALA A 121 10.53 5.98 4.03
C ALA A 121 11.53 5.05 3.36
N ASP A 122 11.85 5.31 2.11
CA ASP A 122 12.88 4.58 1.39
C ASP A 122 14.27 4.91 1.93
N ARG A 123 15.14 3.90 1.92
CA ARG A 123 16.56 4.13 2.01
C ARG A 123 17.10 4.59 0.65
N PRO A 124 18.25 5.30 0.60
CA PRO A 124 18.85 5.73 -0.66
C PRO A 124 18.93 4.59 -1.68
N ARG A 125 18.38 4.82 -2.88
CA ARG A 125 18.23 3.80 -3.93
C ARG A 125 19.52 3.08 -4.27
N GLU A 126 20.64 3.78 -4.21
CA GLU A 126 21.98 3.26 -4.50
C GLU A 126 22.40 2.12 -3.56
N GLN A 127 21.79 2.03 -2.38
CA GLN A 127 22.07 0.99 -1.40
C GLN A 127 21.47 -0.38 -1.77
N TRP A 128 20.38 -0.41 -2.53
CA TRP A 128 19.61 -1.63 -2.81
C TRP A 128 19.27 -1.84 -4.30
N GLU A 129 19.45 -0.86 -5.17
CA GLU A 129 19.16 -1.00 -6.60
C GLU A 129 19.87 -2.20 -7.23
N GLY A 130 19.12 -3.01 -7.98
CA GLY A 130 19.61 -4.26 -8.60
C GLY A 130 19.96 -5.39 -7.62
N LYS A 131 19.72 -5.21 -6.31
CA LYS A 131 20.06 -6.19 -5.26
C LYS A 131 18.88 -6.51 -4.33
N VAL A 132 17.66 -6.11 -4.67
CA VAL A 132 16.50 -6.23 -3.79
C VAL A 132 16.36 -7.63 -3.21
N SER A 133 16.40 -8.67 -4.03
CA SER A 133 16.28 -10.08 -3.59
C SER A 133 17.36 -10.55 -2.61
N GLN A 134 18.50 -9.87 -2.58
CA GLN A 134 19.65 -10.20 -1.73
C GLN A 134 19.70 -9.32 -0.47
N THR A 135 19.07 -8.15 -0.52
CA THR A 135 19.20 -7.09 0.47
C THR A 135 17.93 -6.99 1.34
N MET A 136 16.75 -7.11 0.73
CA MET A 136 15.48 -6.96 1.43
C MET A 136 15.29 -8.07 2.48
N THR A 137 15.10 -7.66 3.71
CA THR A 137 14.85 -8.53 4.86
C THR A 137 14.01 -7.78 5.88
N THR A 138 13.78 -8.35 7.04
CA THR A 138 13.06 -7.70 8.15
C THR A 138 13.89 -7.80 9.41
N ILE A 139 14.36 -6.65 9.89
CA ILE A 139 15.08 -6.51 11.16
C ILE A 139 14.38 -5.45 12.03
N PRO A 140 14.64 -5.40 13.35
CA PRO A 140 14.09 -4.37 14.22
C PRO A 140 14.49 -2.96 13.76
N LEU A 141 13.52 -2.05 13.74
CA LEU A 141 13.76 -0.63 13.43
C LEU A 141 14.58 0.04 14.56
N ASP A 142 15.63 0.76 14.21
CA ASP A 142 16.34 1.63 15.14
C ASP A 142 15.51 2.91 15.40
N THR A 143 14.57 2.80 16.33
CA THR A 143 13.66 3.89 16.70
C THR A 143 14.40 5.07 17.31
N GLY A 144 15.51 4.83 18.01
CA GLY A 144 16.34 5.89 18.60
C GLY A 144 16.98 6.77 17.52
N SER A 145 17.59 6.14 16.52
CA SER A 145 18.16 6.83 15.36
C SER A 145 17.09 7.57 14.55
N LEU A 146 15.92 6.93 14.33
CA LEU A 146 14.84 7.54 13.57
C LEU A 146 14.26 8.77 14.27
N LEU A 147 14.03 8.70 15.59
CA LEU A 147 13.53 9.84 16.39
C LEU A 147 14.55 10.99 16.42
N ALA A 148 15.85 10.70 16.43
CA ALA A 148 16.89 11.75 16.41
C ALA A 148 16.83 12.59 15.12
N GLU A 149 16.34 12.07 14.01
CA GLU A 149 16.18 12.80 12.75
C GLU A 149 14.85 13.54 12.62
N ALA A 150 13.87 13.29 13.50
CA ALA A 150 12.56 13.97 13.47
C ALA A 150 12.66 15.51 13.58
N GLY A 151 13.74 16.00 14.21
CA GLY A 151 13.95 17.42 14.48
C GLY A 151 13.00 17.96 15.56
N GLU A 152 12.96 19.28 15.69
CA GLU A 152 12.10 19.97 16.67
C GLU A 152 10.70 20.27 16.13
N SER A 153 10.45 20.06 14.85
CA SER A 153 9.17 20.32 14.20
C SER A 153 8.11 19.32 14.69
N GLY A 154 6.95 19.84 15.09
CA GLY A 154 5.80 19.01 15.43
C GLY A 154 5.28 18.19 14.22
N PHE A 155 4.32 17.30 14.47
CA PHE A 155 3.61 16.57 13.43
C PHE A 155 2.27 17.27 13.17
N ASP A 156 2.11 17.84 11.98
CA ASP A 156 0.89 18.52 11.51
C ASP A 156 0.18 17.70 10.41
N GLY A 157 0.47 16.38 10.34
CA GLY A 157 0.01 15.45 9.32
C GLY A 157 1.15 14.98 8.42
N LEU A 158 0.83 14.03 7.54
CA LEU A 158 1.77 13.57 6.53
C LEU A 158 2.07 14.69 5.53
N PRO A 159 3.34 14.93 5.20
CA PRO A 159 3.74 16.07 4.38
C PRO A 159 3.32 15.92 2.92
N ASP A 160 3.23 17.04 2.22
CA ASP A 160 3.09 17.08 0.77
C ASP A 160 4.18 16.22 0.09
N GLY A 161 3.84 15.60 -1.03
CA GLY A 161 4.71 14.62 -1.70
C GLY A 161 4.63 13.20 -1.12
N THR A 162 3.85 12.98 -0.06
CA THR A 162 3.49 11.61 0.38
C THR A 162 2.65 10.94 -0.71
N LYS A 163 2.95 9.69 -1.04
CA LYS A 163 2.26 8.93 -2.08
C LYS A 163 1.97 7.49 -1.66
N VAL A 164 1.09 6.81 -2.36
CA VAL A 164 1.01 5.35 -2.24
C VAL A 164 2.24 4.77 -2.91
N GLY A 165 3.15 4.24 -2.12
CA GLY A 165 4.39 3.66 -2.64
C GLY A 165 4.21 2.21 -3.05
N HIS A 166 3.41 1.46 -2.29
CA HIS A 166 3.05 0.09 -2.66
C HIS A 166 1.71 -0.35 -2.05
N VAL A 167 1.17 -1.42 -2.60
CA VAL A 167 0.03 -2.15 -2.05
C VAL A 167 0.47 -3.59 -1.77
N HIS A 168 0.26 -4.05 -0.54
CA HIS A 168 0.49 -5.43 -0.15
C HIS A 168 -0.85 -6.15 -0.04
N LEU A 169 -1.00 -7.24 -0.77
CA LEU A 169 -2.23 -8.01 -0.88
C LEU A 169 -2.16 -9.30 -0.06
N CYS A 170 -3.27 -9.68 0.53
CA CYS A 170 -3.55 -11.05 0.91
C CYS A 170 -3.99 -11.80 -0.34
N VAL A 171 -3.25 -12.85 -0.73
CA VAL A 171 -3.53 -13.63 -1.92
C VAL A 171 -3.76 -15.11 -1.58
N ARG A 172 -4.45 -15.82 -2.47
CA ARG A 172 -4.75 -17.24 -2.27
C ARG A 172 -3.60 -18.16 -2.65
N ASP A 173 -2.80 -17.72 -3.61
CA ASP A 173 -1.68 -18.48 -4.19
C ASP A 173 -0.63 -17.53 -4.74
N VAL A 174 0.64 -17.78 -4.39
CA VAL A 174 1.76 -16.93 -4.79
C VAL A 174 2.14 -17.13 -6.26
N ASP A 175 2.10 -18.36 -6.76
CA ASP A 175 2.48 -18.66 -8.15
C ASP A 175 1.44 -18.10 -9.14
N GLU A 176 0.14 -18.21 -8.81
CA GLU A 176 -0.92 -17.56 -9.58
C GLU A 176 -0.76 -16.02 -9.58
N THR A 177 -0.38 -15.44 -8.45
CA THR A 177 -0.11 -14.01 -8.30
C THR A 177 1.07 -13.57 -9.18
N ILE A 178 2.20 -14.31 -9.14
CA ILE A 178 3.35 -14.06 -10.00
C ILE A 178 2.95 -14.19 -11.48
N GLY A 179 2.23 -15.24 -11.85
CA GLY A 179 1.74 -15.45 -13.21
C GLY A 179 0.89 -14.28 -13.73
N PHE A 180 0.08 -13.68 -12.89
CA PHE A 180 -0.73 -12.53 -13.29
C PHE A 180 0.10 -11.25 -13.39
N TYR A 181 0.79 -10.84 -12.31
CA TYR A 181 1.45 -9.54 -12.25
C TYR A 181 2.77 -9.49 -13.03
N ARG A 182 3.52 -10.60 -13.12
CA ARG A 182 4.72 -10.68 -13.93
C ARG A 182 4.41 -11.00 -15.40
N ASP A 183 3.69 -12.09 -15.66
CA ASP A 183 3.60 -12.65 -17.01
C ASP A 183 2.53 -11.94 -17.86
N LYS A 184 1.43 -11.47 -17.24
CA LYS A 184 0.38 -10.73 -17.95
C LYS A 184 0.58 -9.22 -17.81
N LEU A 185 0.68 -8.68 -16.59
CA LEU A 185 0.80 -7.24 -16.39
C LEU A 185 2.19 -6.71 -16.80
N GLY A 186 3.26 -7.49 -16.59
CA GLY A 186 4.62 -7.16 -17.01
C GLY A 186 5.49 -6.54 -15.94
N MET A 187 5.14 -6.69 -14.66
CA MET A 187 5.99 -6.26 -13.55
C MET A 187 7.21 -7.19 -13.39
N GLY A 188 8.33 -6.64 -12.95
CA GLY A 188 9.51 -7.42 -12.57
C GLY A 188 9.31 -8.08 -11.20
N LEU A 189 9.66 -9.35 -11.06
CA LEU A 189 9.73 -10.04 -9.76
C LEU A 189 11.03 -9.63 -9.07
N THR A 190 10.94 -8.90 -7.95
CA THR A 190 12.09 -8.35 -7.23
C THR A 190 12.53 -9.20 -6.06
N ALA A 191 11.59 -9.88 -5.39
CA ALA A 191 11.89 -10.85 -4.34
C ALA A 191 10.78 -11.91 -4.27
N HIS A 192 11.14 -13.09 -3.74
CA HIS A 192 10.24 -14.24 -3.65
C HIS A 192 10.58 -15.09 -2.41
N LEU A 193 9.58 -15.35 -1.58
CA LEU A 193 9.70 -16.16 -0.36
C LEU A 193 8.93 -17.49 -0.52
N GLY A 194 9.30 -18.27 -1.51
CA GLY A 194 8.65 -19.54 -1.82
C GLY A 194 7.14 -19.36 -2.02
N ASP A 195 6.35 -20.23 -1.39
CA ASP A 195 4.90 -20.19 -1.44
C ASP A 195 4.23 -19.20 -0.46
N GLN A 196 5.03 -18.35 0.18
CA GLN A 196 4.56 -17.43 1.24
C GLN A 196 4.35 -15.99 0.75
N ALA A 197 5.25 -15.45 -0.08
CA ALA A 197 5.12 -14.09 -0.58
C ALA A 197 5.92 -13.84 -1.86
N ALA A 198 5.42 -12.90 -2.68
CA ALA A 198 6.11 -12.37 -3.85
C ALA A 198 6.05 -10.84 -3.83
N PHE A 199 7.11 -10.20 -4.36
CA PHE A 199 7.28 -8.77 -4.45
C PHE A 199 7.58 -8.40 -5.90
N LEU A 200 6.80 -7.48 -6.45
CA LEU A 200 6.87 -7.13 -7.87
C LEU A 200 6.92 -5.60 -8.05
N SER A 201 7.62 -5.15 -9.08
CA SER A 201 7.74 -3.73 -9.36
C SER A 201 7.87 -3.40 -10.84
N ALA A 202 7.67 -2.12 -11.16
CA ALA A 202 8.15 -1.48 -12.38
C ALA A 202 9.50 -0.79 -12.11
N GLY A 203 10.33 -0.58 -13.14
CA GLY A 203 11.53 0.24 -13.08
C GLY A 203 12.57 -0.16 -12.02
N GLY A 204 12.55 -1.40 -11.53
CA GLY A 204 13.51 -1.89 -10.53
C GLY A 204 13.35 -1.26 -9.14
N TYR A 205 12.21 -0.70 -8.81
CA TYR A 205 11.84 -0.31 -7.44
C TYR A 205 11.77 -1.56 -6.55
N HIS A 206 11.92 -1.43 -5.23
CA HIS A 206 11.94 -2.64 -4.38
C HIS A 206 10.63 -3.42 -4.47
N HIS A 207 9.47 -2.79 -4.44
CA HIS A 207 8.19 -3.35 -4.87
C HIS A 207 7.08 -2.27 -4.91
N HIS A 208 6.26 -2.31 -5.93
CA HIS A 208 5.01 -1.56 -6.02
C HIS A 208 3.83 -2.43 -5.58
N LEU A 209 3.96 -3.73 -5.74
CA LEU A 209 2.96 -4.70 -5.35
C LEU A 209 3.61 -5.87 -4.64
N ALA A 210 3.01 -6.30 -3.54
CA ALA A 210 3.35 -7.55 -2.89
C ALA A 210 2.09 -8.40 -2.68
N GLY A 211 2.26 -9.72 -2.65
CA GLY A 211 1.20 -10.66 -2.29
C GLY A 211 1.70 -11.72 -1.33
N ASN A 212 0.96 -12.00 -0.26
CA ASN A 212 1.28 -13.05 0.70
C ASN A 212 0.11 -14.01 0.92
N THR A 213 0.43 -15.22 1.35
CA THR A 213 -0.53 -16.28 1.71
C THR A 213 -0.54 -16.60 3.20
N TRP A 214 0.03 -15.75 4.05
CA TRP A 214 0.26 -16.05 5.47
C TRP A 214 -1.00 -16.49 6.22
N GLU A 215 -2.15 -15.86 5.95
CA GLU A 215 -3.44 -16.19 6.55
C GLU A 215 -4.51 -16.56 5.53
N THR A 216 -4.17 -16.59 4.22
CA THR A 216 -5.16 -16.63 3.14
C THR A 216 -4.86 -17.66 2.04
N ARG A 217 -4.01 -18.66 2.34
CA ARG A 217 -3.75 -19.74 1.38
C ARG A 217 -5.03 -20.46 0.98
N GLY A 218 -5.38 -20.43 -0.30
CA GLY A 218 -6.61 -21.03 -0.83
C GLY A 218 -7.90 -20.33 -0.42
N ALA A 219 -7.82 -19.17 0.25
CA ALA A 219 -8.99 -18.43 0.71
C ALA A 219 -9.79 -17.82 -0.45
N GLU A 220 -11.04 -17.54 -0.19
CA GLU A 220 -11.94 -16.79 -1.09
C GLU A 220 -11.72 -15.28 -0.92
N HIS A 221 -12.17 -14.51 -1.91
CA HIS A 221 -12.17 -13.05 -1.84
C HIS A 221 -13.19 -12.54 -0.83
N ALA A 222 -12.86 -11.43 -0.17
CA ALA A 222 -13.73 -10.79 0.82
C ALA A 222 -15.11 -10.44 0.22
N PRO A 223 -16.21 -10.96 0.79
CA PRO A 223 -17.54 -10.72 0.27
C PRO A 223 -18.05 -9.31 0.59
N GLU A 224 -19.14 -8.91 -0.06
CA GLU A 224 -19.92 -7.73 0.35
C GLU A 224 -20.35 -7.85 1.82
N GLY A 225 -20.49 -6.72 2.51
CA GLY A 225 -20.73 -6.68 3.96
C GLY A 225 -19.48 -6.84 4.80
N THR A 226 -18.29 -6.83 4.16
CA THR A 226 -17.00 -6.75 4.85
C THR A 226 -16.28 -5.45 4.51
N ALA A 227 -15.58 -4.86 5.48
CA ALA A 227 -14.65 -3.77 5.25
C ALA A 227 -13.43 -4.34 4.51
N ARG A 228 -13.24 -3.94 3.24
CA ARG A 228 -12.32 -4.60 2.31
C ARG A 228 -11.70 -3.63 1.32
N LEU A 229 -10.67 -4.09 0.64
CA LEU A 229 -10.16 -3.44 -0.57
C LEU A 229 -11.22 -3.58 -1.69
N LEU A 230 -11.67 -2.45 -2.22
CA LEU A 230 -12.55 -2.41 -3.37
C LEU A 230 -11.74 -2.46 -4.66
N ARG A 231 -10.72 -1.60 -4.75
CA ARG A 231 -9.77 -1.59 -5.86
C ARG A 231 -8.50 -0.80 -5.51
N PHE A 232 -7.46 -1.01 -6.28
CA PHE A 232 -6.24 -0.20 -6.27
C PHE A 232 -5.90 0.22 -7.69
N THR A 233 -5.18 1.34 -7.83
CA THR A 233 -4.83 1.91 -9.12
C THR A 233 -3.35 1.71 -9.42
N ILE A 234 -3.03 1.36 -10.66
CA ILE A 234 -1.69 1.41 -11.24
C ILE A 234 -1.70 2.53 -12.27
N VAL A 235 -0.87 3.54 -12.06
CA VAL A 235 -0.74 4.69 -12.94
C VAL A 235 0.39 4.42 -13.93
N LEU A 236 0.10 4.59 -15.20
CA LEU A 236 0.99 4.40 -16.34
C LEU A 236 1.30 5.77 -16.97
N PRO A 237 2.43 5.94 -17.68
CA PRO A 237 2.87 7.25 -18.14
C PRO A 237 1.90 7.94 -19.11
N ASP A 238 1.15 7.18 -19.88
CA ASP A 238 0.21 7.72 -20.88
C ASP A 238 -0.88 6.71 -21.27
N GLU A 239 -1.88 7.19 -22.02
CA GLU A 239 -3.01 6.38 -22.52
C GLU A 239 -2.56 5.24 -23.45
N ALA A 240 -1.49 5.41 -24.22
CA ALA A 240 -1.00 4.37 -25.13
C ALA A 240 -0.44 3.17 -24.34
N GLU A 241 0.23 3.45 -23.23
CA GLU A 241 0.70 2.40 -22.32
C GLU A 241 -0.47 1.73 -21.59
N VAL A 242 -1.49 2.50 -21.20
CA VAL A 242 -2.74 1.95 -20.62
C VAL A 242 -3.40 0.98 -21.60
N GLU A 243 -3.60 1.38 -22.86
CA GLU A 243 -4.17 0.51 -23.89
C GLU A 243 -3.33 -0.76 -24.08
N ARG A 244 -1.99 -0.62 -24.17
CA ARG A 244 -1.06 -1.72 -24.36
C ARG A 244 -1.10 -2.75 -23.22
N VAL A 245 -1.23 -2.29 -21.98
CA VAL A 245 -1.31 -3.17 -20.80
C VAL A 245 -2.71 -3.77 -20.69
N ALA A 246 -3.76 -2.96 -20.93
CA ALA A 246 -5.15 -3.39 -20.90
C ALA A 246 -5.44 -4.54 -21.86
N GLU A 247 -4.89 -4.52 -23.08
CA GLU A 247 -5.03 -5.63 -24.05
C GLU A 247 -4.54 -6.97 -23.47
N ARG A 248 -3.52 -6.98 -22.60
CA ARG A 248 -2.95 -8.19 -22.01
C ARG A 248 -3.76 -8.73 -20.82
N ILE A 249 -4.39 -7.85 -20.07
CA ILE A 249 -5.14 -8.23 -18.86
C ILE A 249 -6.66 -8.26 -19.08
N GLY A 250 -7.12 -7.87 -20.28
CA GLY A 250 -8.53 -7.95 -20.67
C GLY A 250 -9.36 -6.70 -20.41
N GLY A 251 -8.72 -5.55 -20.18
CA GLY A 251 -9.38 -4.25 -19.97
C GLY A 251 -8.60 -3.32 -19.06
N THR A 252 -9.05 -2.08 -18.93
CA THR A 252 -8.49 -1.10 -17.98
C THR A 252 -8.85 -1.41 -16.52
N GLU A 253 -9.85 -2.24 -16.30
CA GLU A 253 -10.21 -2.82 -15.02
C GLU A 253 -10.09 -4.34 -15.10
N ALA A 254 -9.41 -4.95 -14.15
CA ALA A 254 -9.22 -6.40 -14.11
C ALA A 254 -9.23 -6.92 -12.67
N ARG A 255 -9.44 -8.22 -12.52
CA ARG A 255 -9.26 -8.92 -11.25
C ARG A 255 -8.07 -9.86 -11.33
N ASP A 256 -7.25 -9.84 -10.28
CA ASP A 256 -6.21 -10.85 -10.12
C ASP A 256 -6.81 -12.24 -9.78
N PRO A 257 -6.03 -13.30 -9.76
CA PRO A 257 -6.52 -14.64 -9.41
C PRO A 257 -7.12 -14.76 -8.01
N SER A 258 -6.79 -13.83 -7.11
CA SER A 258 -7.31 -13.76 -5.75
C SER A 258 -8.57 -12.90 -5.62
N GLY A 259 -9.06 -12.32 -6.73
CA GLY A 259 -10.25 -11.48 -6.76
C GLY A 259 -10.00 -10.00 -6.51
N ASN A 260 -8.77 -9.57 -6.22
CA ASN A 260 -8.44 -8.17 -6.03
C ASN A 260 -8.61 -7.38 -7.32
N GLN A 261 -9.38 -6.30 -7.27
CA GLN A 261 -9.63 -5.46 -8.43
C GLN A 261 -8.52 -4.41 -8.59
N LEU A 262 -7.96 -4.35 -9.79
CA LEU A 262 -7.02 -3.30 -10.19
C LEU A 262 -7.63 -2.43 -11.29
N VAL A 263 -7.21 -1.17 -11.33
CA VAL A 263 -7.55 -0.19 -12.35
C VAL A 263 -6.26 0.35 -12.95
N LEU A 264 -6.18 0.45 -14.28
CA LEU A 264 -5.12 1.16 -14.99
C LEU A 264 -5.58 2.58 -15.28
N ALA A 265 -4.73 3.56 -15.00
CA ALA A 265 -4.97 4.96 -15.30
C ALA A 265 -3.72 5.58 -15.95
N ALA A 266 -3.91 6.58 -16.79
CA ALA A 266 -2.81 7.42 -17.28
C ALA A 266 -2.47 8.51 -16.24
N ALA A 267 -1.20 8.96 -16.24
CA ALA A 267 -0.67 10.00 -15.36
C ALA A 267 -1.24 11.40 -15.69
#